data_ca38f8be7fb20d8bd45b6544833ed3c8
#
_entry.id   ca38f8be7fb20d8bd45b6544833ed3c8
#
_cell.length_a   1.000
_cell.length_b   1.000
_cell.length_c   1.000
_cell.angle_alpha   90.00
_cell.angle_beta   90.00
_cell.angle_gamma   90.00
#
_symmetry.space_group_name_H-M   'P 1'
#
loop_
_entity.id
_entity.type
_entity.pdbx_description
1 polymer ?
#
loop_
_entity_poly.entity_id
_entity_poly.type
_entity_poly.pdbx_seq_one_letter_code
_entity_poly.pdbx_strand_id
1 'polypeptide(L)'
;MGKYFGTDGVRGVAGADLTCELAMKIGRGAAAVLTGSTGHRPRILIGRDTRQSGDMLEAALTAGLCSVGADVESLGVLPTPAVAYLVGRYNADAGIVISASHNPMEFNGIKIFAGTGYKLPDEVENEIEVYIDNDCAGIELKTGAEVGRVYRRDDGLQDYVDHLYESIHGDLTGLNVCIDCANGASAAVAQKLFPRLGAKCTFIGIAPDGENINKGVGSTHLENLEKAVVEGGFDCGIAFDGDADRCLGCDEKGQEMDGDKIIALLAMTMKEKGRLDGDTAVVTVMSNLGFIKYMEAQGINTEKTAVGDRYVLENMRENGFAIGGEQSGHVILLHHATTGDGELTAGKLLKLLAESGKKMSELNGIYAQYPQVLVNVTANAAQKKAYKEDEVLAGFIENEQQKLMGMGRVLVRVSGTEPKIRVMVEGQDLDAIHRCADRIVDKINKRILGQ
;
A
#
# COMPACT_ATOMS: atom_id res chain seq x y z
N MET A 1 -2.09 -17.33 -4.56
CA MET A 1 -3.29 -16.54 -4.19
C MET A 1 -4.40 -17.50 -3.82
N GLY A 2 -4.96 -17.32 -2.65
CA GLY A 2 -6.08 -18.11 -2.14
C GLY A 2 -7.41 -17.80 -2.83
N LYS A 3 -8.46 -18.41 -2.32
CA LYS A 3 -9.84 -18.20 -2.76
C LYS A 3 -10.43 -16.89 -2.22
N TYR A 4 -10.08 -16.53 -0.99
CA TYR A 4 -10.55 -15.33 -0.29
C TYR A 4 -9.43 -14.28 -0.13
N PHE A 5 -8.22 -14.73 0.23
CA PHE A 5 -7.08 -13.84 0.40
C PHE A 5 -6.43 -13.50 -0.96
N GLY A 6 -6.36 -12.21 -1.24
CA GLY A 6 -5.61 -11.64 -2.35
C GLY A 6 -4.17 -11.26 -1.92
N THR A 7 -3.51 -10.38 -2.68
CA THR A 7 -2.18 -9.85 -2.33
C THR A 7 -2.18 -8.95 -1.09
N ASP A 8 -3.35 -8.44 -0.69
CA ASP A 8 -3.50 -7.49 0.42
C ASP A 8 -4.77 -7.80 1.24
N GLY A 9 -4.86 -9.03 1.75
CA GLY A 9 -5.96 -9.52 2.55
C GLY A 9 -7.22 -9.88 1.76
N VAL A 10 -8.34 -10.06 2.47
CA VAL A 10 -9.67 -10.31 1.90
C VAL A 10 -10.32 -8.99 1.57
N ARG A 11 -10.80 -8.79 0.35
CA ARG A 11 -11.48 -7.56 -0.09
C ARG A 11 -12.77 -7.87 -0.84
N GLY A 12 -13.78 -7.01 -0.69
CA GLY A 12 -15.03 -7.11 -1.42
C GLY A 12 -15.97 -5.96 -1.11
N VAL A 13 -17.12 -5.95 -1.78
CA VAL A 13 -18.22 -5.03 -1.45
C VAL A 13 -18.79 -5.44 -0.09
N ALA A 14 -18.75 -4.51 0.88
CA ALA A 14 -19.19 -4.77 2.24
C ALA A 14 -20.69 -5.12 2.28
N GLY A 15 -21.03 -6.21 2.98
CA GLY A 15 -22.40 -6.73 3.05
C GLY A 15 -22.85 -7.58 1.86
N ALA A 16 -22.07 -7.64 0.77
CA ALA A 16 -22.33 -8.48 -0.39
C ALA A 16 -21.28 -9.59 -0.53
N ASP A 17 -20.03 -9.20 -0.84
CA ASP A 17 -18.91 -10.14 -0.96
C ASP A 17 -18.25 -10.38 0.39
N LEU A 18 -18.00 -9.31 1.15
CA LEU A 18 -17.45 -9.32 2.50
C LEU A 18 -18.59 -9.15 3.51
N THR A 19 -19.20 -10.27 3.90
CA THR A 19 -20.35 -10.32 4.81
C THR A 19 -19.93 -10.44 6.27
N CYS A 20 -20.85 -10.21 7.21
CA CYS A 20 -20.62 -10.44 8.64
C CYS A 20 -20.26 -11.91 8.94
N GLU A 21 -20.92 -12.85 8.25
CA GLU A 21 -20.65 -14.28 8.41
C GLU A 21 -19.22 -14.62 7.98
N LEU A 22 -18.77 -14.06 6.85
CA LEU A 22 -17.39 -14.25 6.40
C LEU A 22 -16.41 -13.63 7.38
N ALA A 23 -16.63 -12.40 7.84
CA ALA A 23 -15.77 -11.73 8.82
C ALA A 23 -15.66 -12.53 10.12
N MET A 24 -16.77 -13.07 10.62
CA MET A 24 -16.79 -13.94 11.81
C MET A 24 -15.99 -15.23 11.59
N LYS A 25 -16.10 -15.86 10.42
CA LYS A 25 -15.31 -17.06 10.07
C LYS A 25 -13.84 -16.75 9.96
N ILE A 26 -13.48 -15.61 9.34
CA ILE A 26 -12.08 -15.12 9.29
C ILE A 26 -11.52 -14.99 10.72
N GLY A 27 -12.27 -14.35 11.63
CA GLY A 27 -11.86 -14.21 13.01
C GLY A 27 -11.62 -15.54 13.73
N ARG A 28 -12.51 -16.52 13.56
CA ARG A 28 -12.34 -17.88 14.12
C ARG A 28 -11.13 -18.59 13.54
N GLY A 29 -11.00 -18.59 12.22
CA GLY A 29 -9.88 -19.24 11.52
C GLY A 29 -8.54 -18.60 11.88
N ALA A 30 -8.47 -17.27 11.89
CA ALA A 30 -7.27 -16.53 12.26
C ALA A 30 -6.83 -16.85 13.70
N ALA A 31 -7.75 -16.83 14.67
CA ALA A 31 -7.43 -17.21 16.04
C ALA A 31 -6.95 -18.66 16.14
N ALA A 32 -7.62 -19.61 15.47
CA ALA A 32 -7.22 -21.01 15.49
C ALA A 32 -5.82 -21.25 14.95
N VAL A 33 -5.48 -20.63 13.80
CA VAL A 33 -4.19 -20.81 13.12
C VAL A 33 -3.07 -20.08 13.85
N LEU A 34 -3.28 -18.82 14.23
CA LEU A 34 -2.21 -17.97 14.76
C LEU A 34 -1.91 -18.22 16.23
N THR A 35 -2.88 -18.76 16.97
CA THR A 35 -2.78 -18.87 18.43
C THR A 35 -2.97 -20.28 18.98
N GLY A 36 -3.18 -21.27 18.12
CA GLY A 36 -3.42 -22.67 18.50
C GLY A 36 -2.28 -23.32 19.31
N SER A 37 -1.07 -22.77 19.23
CA SER A 37 0.11 -23.23 19.97
C SER A 37 0.55 -22.30 21.12
N THR A 38 -0.18 -21.20 21.38
CA THR A 38 0.18 -20.27 22.46
C THR A 38 -0.18 -20.86 23.81
N GLY A 39 0.73 -20.75 24.79
CA GLY A 39 0.49 -21.21 26.16
C GLY A 39 -0.31 -20.22 27.03
N HIS A 40 -0.88 -19.17 26.43
CA HIS A 40 -1.63 -18.12 27.10
C HIS A 40 -2.91 -17.79 26.29
N ARG A 41 -3.79 -16.99 26.89
CA ARG A 41 -4.99 -16.49 26.21
C ARG A 41 -4.57 -15.53 25.08
N PRO A 42 -4.98 -15.78 23.82
CA PRO A 42 -4.59 -14.95 22.69
C PRO A 42 -5.09 -13.52 22.82
N ARG A 43 -4.29 -12.56 22.37
CA ARG A 43 -4.61 -11.13 22.33
C ARG A 43 -4.48 -10.63 20.90
N ILE A 44 -5.57 -10.11 20.35
CA ILE A 44 -5.66 -9.65 18.96
C ILE A 44 -6.00 -8.17 18.95
N LEU A 45 -5.18 -7.37 18.28
CA LEU A 45 -5.48 -5.95 18.04
C LEU A 45 -6.39 -5.81 16.82
N ILE A 46 -7.36 -4.90 16.87
CA ILE A 46 -8.19 -4.55 15.70
C ILE A 46 -8.16 -3.04 15.53
N GLY A 47 -7.73 -2.59 14.34
CA GLY A 47 -7.88 -1.22 13.88
C GLY A 47 -8.68 -1.15 12.57
N ARG A 48 -9.17 0.03 12.21
CA ARG A 48 -9.95 0.23 11.00
C ARG A 48 -9.77 1.63 10.41
N ASP A 49 -10.18 1.78 9.17
CA ASP A 49 -10.34 3.09 8.55
C ASP A 49 -11.71 3.72 8.91
N THR A 50 -12.07 4.79 8.23
CA THR A 50 -13.26 5.59 8.54
C THR A 50 -14.54 5.12 7.85
N ARG A 51 -14.52 4.02 7.09
CA ARG A 51 -15.71 3.49 6.38
C ARG A 51 -16.81 3.12 7.34
N GLN A 52 -18.05 3.48 7.02
CA GLN A 52 -19.23 3.13 7.83
C GLN A 52 -19.37 1.62 8.04
N SER A 53 -19.05 0.80 7.03
CA SER A 53 -19.09 -0.66 7.12
C SER A 53 -18.04 -1.23 8.11
N GLY A 54 -17.06 -0.43 8.53
CA GLY A 54 -16.04 -0.83 9.51
C GLY A 54 -16.64 -1.26 10.83
N ASP A 55 -17.64 -0.55 11.35
CA ASP A 55 -18.29 -0.87 12.63
C ASP A 55 -18.94 -2.26 12.60
N MET A 56 -19.65 -2.56 11.52
CA MET A 56 -20.32 -3.85 11.33
C MET A 56 -19.31 -5.00 11.21
N LEU A 57 -18.25 -4.82 10.43
CA LEU A 57 -17.22 -5.85 10.22
C LEU A 57 -16.38 -6.07 11.48
N GLU A 58 -16.03 -5.00 12.22
CA GLU A 58 -15.34 -5.08 13.50
C GLU A 58 -16.15 -5.89 14.52
N ALA A 59 -17.45 -5.63 14.63
CA ALA A 59 -18.31 -6.36 15.53
C ALA A 59 -18.39 -7.87 15.19
N ALA A 60 -18.53 -8.20 13.90
CA ALA A 60 -18.60 -9.58 13.42
C ALA A 60 -17.28 -10.34 13.65
N LEU A 61 -16.14 -9.70 13.29
CA LEU A 61 -14.81 -10.23 13.49
C LEU A 61 -14.52 -10.47 14.98
N THR A 62 -14.84 -9.48 15.82
CA THR A 62 -14.70 -9.56 17.27
C THR A 62 -15.50 -10.70 17.87
N ALA A 63 -16.76 -10.89 17.43
CA ALA A 63 -17.60 -12.01 17.87
C ALA A 63 -16.95 -13.36 17.49
N GLY A 64 -16.38 -13.47 16.28
CA GLY A 64 -15.63 -14.64 15.83
C GLY A 64 -14.44 -14.95 16.74
N LEU A 65 -13.57 -13.98 16.99
CA LEU A 65 -12.39 -14.09 17.83
C LEU A 65 -12.73 -14.47 19.29
N CYS A 66 -13.66 -13.74 19.90
CA CYS A 66 -14.08 -14.00 21.28
C CYS A 66 -14.73 -15.37 21.43
N SER A 67 -15.46 -15.87 20.42
CA SER A 67 -16.12 -17.17 20.47
C SER A 67 -15.15 -18.36 20.61
N VAL A 68 -13.89 -18.15 20.26
CA VAL A 68 -12.82 -19.16 20.33
C VAL A 68 -11.79 -18.85 21.42
N GLY A 69 -12.07 -17.87 22.28
CA GLY A 69 -11.31 -17.56 23.49
C GLY A 69 -10.24 -16.50 23.33
N ALA A 70 -10.12 -15.84 22.19
CA ALA A 70 -9.18 -14.75 22.02
C ALA A 70 -9.73 -13.44 22.62
N ASP A 71 -8.91 -12.72 23.36
CA ASP A 71 -9.20 -11.36 23.79
C ASP A 71 -8.94 -10.38 22.65
N VAL A 72 -9.81 -9.40 22.50
CA VAL A 72 -9.73 -8.37 21.44
C VAL A 72 -9.44 -7.01 22.07
N GLU A 73 -8.44 -6.32 21.55
CA GLU A 73 -8.14 -4.93 21.89
C GLU A 73 -8.48 -4.04 20.69
N SER A 74 -9.60 -3.30 20.77
CA SER A 74 -10.01 -2.37 19.74
C SER A 74 -9.17 -1.09 19.82
N LEU A 75 -8.50 -0.74 18.74
CA LEU A 75 -7.71 0.49 18.56
C LEU A 75 -8.55 1.64 17.98
N GLY A 76 -9.76 1.33 17.49
CA GLY A 76 -10.59 2.30 16.76
C GLY A 76 -10.03 2.63 15.38
N VAL A 77 -10.17 3.91 14.98
CA VAL A 77 -9.70 4.38 13.68
C VAL A 77 -8.22 4.71 13.76
N LEU A 78 -7.38 3.90 13.11
CA LEU A 78 -5.93 4.06 13.00
C LEU A 78 -5.43 3.57 11.63
N PRO A 79 -4.30 4.13 11.14
CA PRO A 79 -3.62 3.67 9.93
C PRO A 79 -3.22 2.18 9.96
N THR A 80 -3.19 1.56 8.79
CA THR A 80 -2.68 0.18 8.63
C THR A 80 -1.29 0.01 9.23
N PRO A 81 -0.29 0.87 8.96
CA PRO A 81 1.03 0.74 9.57
C PRO A 81 1.03 0.94 11.10
N ALA A 82 0.09 1.70 11.64
CA ALA A 82 -0.05 1.84 13.09
C ALA A 82 -0.38 0.50 13.74
N VAL A 83 -1.34 -0.24 13.19
CA VAL A 83 -1.70 -1.56 13.72
C VAL A 83 -0.51 -2.53 13.61
N ALA A 84 0.17 -2.56 12.48
CA ALA A 84 1.36 -3.37 12.27
C ALA A 84 2.46 -3.10 13.31
N TYR A 85 2.72 -1.83 13.62
CA TYR A 85 3.67 -1.42 14.66
C TYR A 85 3.21 -1.80 16.06
N LEU A 86 1.94 -1.51 16.39
CA LEU A 86 1.40 -1.70 17.74
C LEU A 86 1.28 -3.17 18.13
N VAL A 87 1.15 -4.09 17.18
CA VAL A 87 1.21 -5.54 17.46
C VAL A 87 2.50 -5.89 18.19
N GLY A 88 3.64 -5.50 17.67
CA GLY A 88 4.93 -5.71 18.33
C GLY A 88 5.07 -4.90 19.61
N ARG A 89 4.64 -3.63 19.60
CA ARG A 89 4.72 -2.72 20.75
C ARG A 89 3.99 -3.24 21.98
N TYR A 90 2.84 -3.87 21.77
CA TYR A 90 1.99 -4.40 22.86
C TYR A 90 2.17 -5.89 23.10
N ASN A 91 3.07 -6.56 22.37
CA ASN A 91 3.25 -8.01 22.40
C ASN A 91 1.91 -8.74 22.20
N ALA A 92 1.12 -8.30 21.22
CA ALA A 92 -0.09 -8.99 20.81
C ALA A 92 0.25 -10.15 19.88
N ASP A 93 -0.59 -11.18 19.85
CA ASP A 93 -0.35 -12.38 19.02
C ASP A 93 -0.63 -12.12 17.54
N ALA A 94 -1.54 -11.18 17.25
CA ALA A 94 -1.83 -10.72 15.90
C ALA A 94 -2.46 -9.33 15.90
N GLY A 95 -2.47 -8.70 14.72
CA GLY A 95 -3.20 -7.48 14.44
C GLY A 95 -4.09 -7.63 13.22
N ILE A 96 -5.26 -7.04 13.25
CA ILE A 96 -6.21 -7.06 12.14
C ILE A 96 -6.59 -5.64 11.79
N VAL A 97 -6.57 -5.33 10.49
CA VAL A 97 -7.00 -4.04 9.96
C VAL A 97 -8.21 -4.23 9.07
N ILE A 98 -9.24 -3.43 9.32
CA ILE A 98 -10.45 -3.39 8.51
C ILE A 98 -10.38 -2.18 7.61
N SER A 99 -9.97 -2.38 6.36
CA SER A 99 -9.82 -1.34 5.34
C SER A 99 -9.73 -1.92 3.94
N ALA A 100 -10.18 -1.16 2.95
CA ALA A 100 -9.93 -1.41 1.52
C ALA A 100 -9.00 -0.34 0.90
N SER A 101 -8.13 0.29 1.70
CA SER A 101 -7.13 1.27 1.26
C SER A 101 -7.75 2.40 0.42
N HIS A 102 -7.35 2.53 -0.85
CA HIS A 102 -7.78 3.58 -1.77
C HIS A 102 -9.14 3.32 -2.47
N ASN A 103 -9.78 2.18 -2.23
CA ASN A 103 -11.07 1.87 -2.87
C ASN A 103 -12.19 2.81 -2.39
N PRO A 104 -13.27 2.99 -3.18
CA PRO A 104 -14.48 3.70 -2.74
C PRO A 104 -15.12 3.08 -1.50
N MET A 105 -16.05 3.81 -0.86
CA MET A 105 -16.62 3.48 0.45
C MET A 105 -17.43 2.17 0.48
N GLU A 106 -17.94 1.72 -0.66
CA GLU A 106 -18.71 0.48 -0.79
C GLU A 106 -17.87 -0.77 -0.54
N PHE A 107 -16.57 -0.67 -0.81
CA PHE A 107 -15.61 -1.74 -0.55
C PHE A 107 -15.09 -1.69 0.88
N ASN A 108 -14.74 -2.86 1.41
CA ASN A 108 -13.96 -2.98 2.62
C ASN A 108 -13.02 -4.19 2.51
N GLY A 109 -12.14 -4.38 3.49
CA GLY A 109 -11.20 -5.50 3.52
C GLY A 109 -10.80 -5.88 4.92
N ILE A 110 -10.19 -7.05 5.05
CA ILE A 110 -9.60 -7.54 6.31
C ILE A 110 -8.17 -7.98 6.00
N LYS A 111 -7.21 -7.28 6.60
CA LYS A 111 -5.77 -7.56 6.53
C LYS A 111 -5.33 -8.11 7.87
N ILE A 112 -4.48 -9.15 7.87
CA ILE A 112 -3.99 -9.78 9.11
C ILE A 112 -2.47 -9.67 9.17
N PHE A 113 -1.98 -9.25 10.34
CA PHE A 113 -0.57 -9.16 10.69
C PHE A 113 -0.26 -10.17 11.80
N ALA A 114 0.84 -10.90 11.65
CA ALA A 114 1.36 -11.76 12.70
C ALA A 114 1.86 -10.94 13.91
N GLY A 115 2.12 -11.58 15.03
CA GLY A 115 2.70 -10.96 16.23
C GLY A 115 4.02 -10.21 16.00
N THR A 116 4.67 -10.47 14.88
CA THR A 116 5.88 -9.77 14.41
C THR A 116 5.60 -8.44 13.69
N GLY A 117 4.34 -8.11 13.43
CA GLY A 117 3.93 -6.93 12.65
C GLY A 117 4.04 -7.09 11.14
N TYR A 118 4.44 -8.26 10.63
CA TYR A 118 4.45 -8.56 9.20
C TYR A 118 3.12 -9.17 8.75
N LYS A 119 2.75 -8.96 7.48
CA LYS A 119 1.63 -9.68 6.83
C LYS A 119 1.85 -11.19 6.90
N LEU A 120 0.76 -11.95 6.89
CA LEU A 120 0.82 -13.41 6.92
C LEU A 120 1.44 -13.96 5.63
N PRO A 121 2.24 -15.05 5.71
CA PRO A 121 2.62 -15.84 4.54
C PRO A 121 1.41 -16.51 3.88
N ASP A 122 1.51 -16.80 2.57
CA ASP A 122 0.42 -17.45 1.79
C ASP A 122 -0.02 -18.79 2.43
N GLU A 123 0.91 -19.56 3.00
CA GLU A 123 0.63 -20.82 3.64
C GLU A 123 -0.31 -20.65 4.83
N VAL A 124 -0.08 -19.62 5.65
CA VAL A 124 -0.92 -19.33 6.84
C VAL A 124 -2.29 -18.80 6.42
N GLU A 125 -2.35 -17.96 5.38
CA GLU A 125 -3.62 -17.49 4.80
C GLU A 125 -4.43 -18.67 4.24
N ASN A 126 -3.78 -19.60 3.53
CA ASN A 126 -4.43 -20.83 3.02
C ASN A 126 -4.97 -21.73 4.15
N GLU A 127 -4.25 -21.84 5.28
CA GLU A 127 -4.76 -22.57 6.45
C GLU A 127 -6.03 -21.92 7.01
N ILE A 128 -6.09 -20.59 7.08
CA ILE A 128 -7.30 -19.86 7.47
C ILE A 128 -8.45 -20.12 6.49
N GLU A 129 -8.17 -20.13 5.18
CA GLU A 129 -9.16 -20.44 4.15
C GLU A 129 -9.76 -21.83 4.29
N VAL A 130 -8.97 -22.82 4.68
CA VAL A 130 -9.47 -24.18 4.94
C VAL A 130 -10.55 -24.17 6.05
N TYR A 131 -10.34 -23.40 7.12
CA TYR A 131 -11.37 -23.24 8.14
C TYR A 131 -12.62 -22.53 7.62
N ILE A 132 -12.46 -21.49 6.82
CA ILE A 132 -13.59 -20.75 6.24
C ILE A 132 -14.43 -21.67 5.33
N ASP A 133 -13.80 -22.45 4.46
CA ASP A 133 -14.48 -23.36 3.53
C ASP A 133 -15.20 -24.52 4.24
N ASN A 134 -14.68 -24.96 5.37
CA ASN A 134 -15.28 -26.00 6.19
C ASN A 134 -16.22 -25.46 7.28
N ASP A 135 -16.70 -24.23 7.14
CA ASP A 135 -17.62 -23.57 8.10
C ASP A 135 -17.05 -23.51 9.53
N CYS A 136 -15.73 -23.39 9.67
CA CYS A 136 -14.99 -23.45 10.91
C CYS A 136 -15.19 -24.78 11.69
N ALA A 137 -15.51 -25.87 11.01
CA ALA A 137 -15.62 -27.19 11.62
C ALA A 137 -14.30 -27.59 12.27
N GLY A 138 -14.40 -28.18 13.46
CA GLY A 138 -13.22 -28.59 14.25
C GLY A 138 -12.63 -27.51 15.17
N ILE A 139 -13.08 -26.26 15.06
CA ILE A 139 -12.72 -25.21 16.02
C ILE A 139 -13.66 -25.31 17.23
N GLU A 140 -13.08 -25.51 18.41
CA GLU A 140 -13.84 -25.57 19.65
C GLU A 140 -14.33 -24.19 20.09
N LEU A 141 -15.66 -24.01 20.18
CA LEU A 141 -16.22 -22.79 20.74
C LEU A 141 -16.11 -22.80 22.29
N LYS A 142 -15.65 -21.70 22.83
CA LYS A 142 -15.45 -21.53 24.27
C LYS A 142 -16.74 -21.11 24.96
N THR A 143 -16.84 -21.44 26.26
CA THR A 143 -18.01 -21.15 27.10
C THR A 143 -17.59 -20.51 28.41
N GLY A 144 -18.51 -19.84 29.09
CA GLY A 144 -18.30 -19.28 30.41
C GLY A 144 -17.08 -18.35 30.51
N ALA A 145 -16.16 -18.64 31.42
CA ALA A 145 -14.97 -17.81 31.62
C ALA A 145 -13.89 -17.93 30.51
N GLU A 146 -14.02 -18.92 29.64
CA GLU A 146 -13.06 -19.12 28.55
C GLU A 146 -13.39 -18.28 27.30
N VAL A 147 -14.59 -17.71 27.19
CA VAL A 147 -14.95 -16.75 26.14
C VAL A 147 -14.03 -15.52 26.21
N GLY A 148 -13.54 -15.06 25.07
CA GLY A 148 -12.69 -13.88 24.99
C GLY A 148 -13.42 -12.59 25.40
N ARG A 149 -12.65 -11.59 25.78
CA ARG A 149 -13.16 -10.27 26.18
C ARG A 149 -12.75 -9.20 25.20
N VAL A 150 -13.50 -8.10 25.19
CA VAL A 150 -13.21 -6.92 24.38
C VAL A 150 -12.73 -5.80 25.28
N TYR A 151 -11.60 -5.21 24.92
CA TYR A 151 -11.02 -4.05 25.57
C TYR A 151 -10.91 -2.93 24.56
N ARG A 152 -11.01 -1.69 25.02
CA ARG A 152 -10.66 -0.52 24.23
C ARG A 152 -9.27 -0.04 24.62
N ARG A 153 -8.46 0.26 23.60
CA ARG A 153 -7.12 0.77 23.80
C ARG A 153 -7.01 2.19 23.23
N ASP A 154 -7.06 3.17 24.10
CA ASP A 154 -7.12 4.58 23.74
C ASP A 154 -5.72 5.22 23.54
N ASP A 155 -4.65 4.56 24.00
CA ASP A 155 -3.25 5.01 23.91
C ASP A 155 -2.59 4.72 22.55
N GLY A 156 -3.16 3.85 21.72
CA GLY A 156 -2.59 3.44 20.44
C GLY A 156 -2.25 4.58 19.49
N LEU A 157 -3.11 5.59 19.40
CA LEU A 157 -2.86 6.79 18.59
C LEU A 157 -1.59 7.52 19.05
N GLN A 158 -1.45 7.75 20.35
CA GLN A 158 -0.32 8.49 20.88
C GLN A 158 0.98 7.70 20.79
N ASP A 159 0.95 6.40 21.08
CA ASP A 159 2.12 5.52 20.95
C ASP A 159 2.63 5.45 19.51
N TYR A 160 1.73 5.45 18.52
CA TYR A 160 2.15 5.47 17.12
C TYR A 160 2.70 6.83 16.70
N VAL A 161 2.07 7.94 17.12
CA VAL A 161 2.60 9.30 16.87
C VAL A 161 4.00 9.47 17.49
N ASP A 162 4.23 8.95 18.69
CA ASP A 162 5.54 8.99 19.34
C ASP A 162 6.58 8.17 18.57
N HIS A 163 6.22 6.98 18.10
CA HIS A 163 7.07 6.17 17.25
C HIS A 163 7.48 6.89 15.95
N LEU A 164 6.51 7.51 15.26
CA LEU A 164 6.77 8.27 14.04
C LEU A 164 7.67 9.47 14.32
N TYR A 165 7.39 10.22 15.38
CA TYR A 165 8.21 11.37 15.78
C TYR A 165 9.67 10.99 16.03
N GLU A 166 9.90 9.91 16.76
CA GLU A 166 11.23 9.37 17.03
C GLU A 166 11.90 8.84 15.75
N SER A 167 11.15 8.11 14.93
CA SER A 167 11.65 7.54 13.67
C SER A 167 12.04 8.61 12.66
N ILE A 168 11.24 9.66 12.49
CA ILE A 168 11.52 10.77 11.57
C ILE A 168 12.73 11.56 12.07
N HIS A 169 12.76 11.87 13.35
CA HIS A 169 13.85 12.59 14.01
C HIS A 169 14.30 13.82 13.20
N GLY A 170 13.36 14.76 12.97
CA GLY A 170 13.56 15.93 12.12
C GLY A 170 12.92 17.18 12.70
N ASP A 171 13.39 18.34 12.23
CA ASP A 171 12.78 19.65 12.47
C ASP A 171 12.22 20.19 11.14
N LEU A 172 10.92 20.36 11.09
CA LEU A 172 10.20 20.87 9.91
C LEU A 172 9.85 22.36 10.06
N THR A 173 10.47 23.06 11.02
CA THR A 173 10.23 24.49 11.25
C THR A 173 10.55 25.29 9.99
N GLY A 174 9.61 26.14 9.60
CA GLY A 174 9.71 26.97 8.39
C GLY A 174 8.97 26.40 7.19
N LEU A 175 8.61 25.11 7.18
CA LEU A 175 7.79 24.54 6.10
C LEU A 175 6.30 24.87 6.30
N ASN A 176 5.64 25.24 5.21
CA ASN A 176 4.20 25.45 5.12
C ASN A 176 3.60 24.41 4.18
N VAL A 177 2.91 23.40 4.71
CA VAL A 177 2.51 22.18 3.97
C VAL A 177 1.00 22.02 3.94
N CYS A 178 0.44 21.66 2.79
CA CYS A 178 -0.94 21.21 2.66
C CYS A 178 -0.99 19.68 2.72
N ILE A 179 -1.81 19.11 3.61
CA ILE A 179 -1.87 17.66 3.84
C ILE A 179 -3.30 17.15 3.61
N ASP A 180 -3.46 16.25 2.65
CA ASP A 180 -4.71 15.56 2.35
C ASP A 180 -4.74 14.20 3.04
N CYS A 181 -5.67 14.04 3.99
CA CYS A 181 -5.84 12.82 4.76
C CYS A 181 -6.94 11.90 4.20
N ALA A 182 -7.40 12.10 2.97
CA ALA A 182 -8.36 11.24 2.28
C ALA A 182 -9.71 11.01 3.01
N ASN A 183 -10.07 11.83 4.00
CA ASN A 183 -11.10 11.51 5.00
C ASN A 183 -10.90 10.11 5.63
N GLY A 184 -9.66 9.66 5.72
CA GLY A 184 -9.23 8.34 6.14
C GLY A 184 -8.61 8.29 7.53
N ALA A 185 -7.89 7.21 7.79
CA ALA A 185 -7.33 6.89 9.10
C ALA A 185 -6.15 7.80 9.52
N SER A 186 -5.47 8.45 8.56
CA SER A 186 -4.35 9.36 8.83
C SER A 186 -4.75 10.65 9.56
N ALA A 187 -6.00 11.08 9.47
CA ALA A 187 -6.42 12.42 9.93
C ALA A 187 -6.01 12.74 11.37
N ALA A 188 -6.21 11.81 12.31
CA ALA A 188 -5.89 12.02 13.71
C ALA A 188 -4.37 12.00 13.98
N VAL A 189 -3.63 11.17 13.29
CA VAL A 189 -2.16 11.04 13.40
C VAL A 189 -1.49 12.26 12.78
N ALA A 190 -1.82 12.61 11.55
CA ALA A 190 -1.21 13.72 10.81
C ALA A 190 -1.37 15.06 11.55
N GLN A 191 -2.56 15.33 12.10
CA GLN A 191 -2.83 16.55 12.85
C GLN A 191 -2.02 16.68 14.16
N LYS A 192 -1.53 15.55 14.71
CA LYS A 192 -0.65 15.56 15.89
C LYS A 192 0.83 15.56 15.49
N LEU A 193 1.19 14.77 14.50
CA LEU A 193 2.59 14.48 14.12
C LEU A 193 3.28 15.70 13.48
N PHE A 194 2.74 16.20 12.38
CA PHE A 194 3.44 17.23 11.58
C PHE A 194 3.57 18.58 12.30
N PRO A 195 2.57 19.09 13.03
CA PRO A 195 2.75 20.27 13.87
C PRO A 195 3.78 20.04 15.00
N ARG A 196 3.82 18.85 15.60
CA ARG A 196 4.82 18.50 16.61
C ARG A 196 6.25 18.48 16.06
N LEU A 197 6.40 18.15 14.77
CA LEU A 197 7.69 18.24 14.05
C LEU A 197 8.05 19.68 13.65
N GLY A 198 7.19 20.67 13.91
CA GLY A 198 7.44 22.08 13.64
C GLY A 198 6.86 22.62 12.34
N ALA A 199 6.22 21.82 11.50
CA ALA A 199 5.60 22.29 10.26
C ALA A 199 4.35 23.13 10.52
N LYS A 200 4.17 24.18 9.72
CA LYS A 200 2.88 24.85 9.60
C LYS A 200 2.03 24.06 8.61
N CYS A 201 0.90 23.51 9.08
CA CYS A 201 0.08 22.62 8.31
C CYS A 201 -1.31 23.18 8.05
N THR A 202 -1.80 22.99 6.82
CA THR A 202 -3.22 23.07 6.48
C THR A 202 -3.68 21.67 6.08
N PHE A 203 -4.79 21.24 6.64
CA PHE A 203 -5.31 19.90 6.42
C PHE A 203 -6.59 19.93 5.58
N ILE A 204 -6.68 19.06 4.60
CA ILE A 204 -7.88 18.75 3.82
C ILE A 204 -8.21 17.27 3.98
N GLY A 205 -9.43 16.85 3.65
CA GLY A 205 -9.83 15.45 3.82
C GLY A 205 -9.77 14.96 5.27
N ILE A 206 -10.19 15.78 6.25
CA ILE A 206 -10.13 15.48 7.70
C ILE A 206 -11.49 15.41 8.39
N ALA A 207 -12.56 15.38 7.64
CA ALA A 207 -13.93 15.33 8.18
C ALA A 207 -14.67 14.07 7.70
N PRO A 208 -14.23 12.87 8.14
CA PRO A 208 -14.86 11.63 7.74
C PRO A 208 -16.31 11.54 8.22
N ASP A 209 -17.22 11.13 7.35
CA ASP A 209 -18.64 10.89 7.64
C ASP A 209 -19.07 9.43 7.46
N GLY A 210 -18.11 8.56 7.13
CA GLY A 210 -18.33 7.14 6.85
C GLY A 210 -18.53 6.82 5.36
N GLU A 211 -18.86 7.82 4.54
CA GLU A 211 -19.18 7.66 3.12
C GLU A 211 -18.21 8.41 2.19
N ASN A 212 -17.42 9.33 2.72
CA ASN A 212 -16.60 10.24 1.93
C ASN A 212 -15.11 9.88 1.85
N ILE A 213 -14.69 8.72 2.36
CA ILE A 213 -13.30 8.25 2.27
C ILE A 213 -12.85 8.15 0.80
N ASN A 214 -11.68 8.69 0.45
CA ASN A 214 -11.10 8.72 -0.90
C ASN A 214 -11.97 9.43 -1.97
N LYS A 215 -13.06 10.08 -1.60
CA LYS A 215 -13.99 10.69 -2.56
C LYS A 215 -13.50 12.06 -3.02
N GLY A 216 -12.78 12.09 -4.15
CA GLY A 216 -12.18 13.30 -4.70
C GLY A 216 -11.07 13.90 -3.80
N VAL A 217 -10.49 13.11 -2.94
CA VAL A 217 -9.40 13.45 -2.02
C VAL A 217 -8.44 12.27 -1.89
N GLY A 218 -7.26 12.52 -1.34
CA GLY A 218 -6.24 11.52 -1.07
C GLY A 218 -5.38 11.17 -2.28
N SER A 219 -4.53 10.16 -2.13
CA SER A 219 -3.46 9.83 -3.08
C SER A 219 -3.91 9.38 -4.48
N THR A 220 -5.19 9.08 -4.67
CA THR A 220 -5.76 8.73 -5.98
C THR A 220 -6.48 9.90 -6.67
N HIS A 221 -6.55 11.06 -6.01
CA HIS A 221 -7.25 12.26 -6.47
C HIS A 221 -6.49 13.52 -6.03
N LEU A 222 -5.33 13.77 -6.65
CA LEU A 222 -4.43 14.86 -6.25
C LEU A 222 -4.89 16.24 -6.70
N GLU A 223 -5.85 16.35 -7.63
CA GLU A 223 -6.23 17.61 -8.28
C GLU A 223 -6.66 18.69 -7.28
N ASN A 224 -7.35 18.30 -6.21
CA ASN A 224 -7.76 19.25 -5.15
C ASN A 224 -6.57 19.69 -4.31
N LEU A 225 -5.64 18.81 -4.00
CA LEU A 225 -4.42 19.11 -3.27
C LEU A 225 -3.51 20.04 -4.09
N GLU A 226 -3.26 19.71 -5.36
CA GLU A 226 -2.44 20.49 -6.30
C GLU A 226 -2.96 21.92 -6.42
N LYS A 227 -4.27 22.07 -6.61
CA LYS A 227 -4.93 23.37 -6.64
C LYS A 227 -4.76 24.13 -5.33
N ALA A 228 -5.00 23.47 -4.18
CA ALA A 228 -4.87 24.09 -2.87
C ALA A 228 -3.44 24.56 -2.61
N VAL A 229 -2.43 23.76 -3.03
CA VAL A 229 -1.01 24.10 -2.88
C VAL A 229 -0.66 25.36 -3.65
N VAL A 230 -1.06 25.46 -4.91
CA VAL A 230 -0.76 26.62 -5.77
C VAL A 230 -1.50 27.86 -5.26
N GLU A 231 -2.81 27.78 -4.98
CA GLU A 231 -3.62 28.90 -4.53
C GLU A 231 -3.24 29.39 -3.13
N GLY A 232 -2.86 28.47 -2.25
CA GLY A 232 -2.48 28.77 -0.86
C GLY A 232 -1.01 29.16 -0.68
N GLY A 233 -0.17 29.03 -1.71
CA GLY A 233 1.26 29.33 -1.65
C GLY A 233 2.00 28.42 -0.66
N PHE A 234 1.68 27.13 -0.62
CA PHE A 234 2.36 26.13 0.20
C PHE A 234 3.69 25.71 -0.44
N ASP A 235 4.63 25.28 0.39
CA ASP A 235 5.91 24.76 -0.08
C ASP A 235 5.76 23.40 -0.81
N CYS A 236 4.76 22.62 -0.43
CA CYS A 236 4.37 21.37 -1.07
C CYS A 236 3.02 20.86 -0.57
N GLY A 237 2.50 19.83 -1.22
CA GLY A 237 1.36 19.03 -0.80
C GLY A 237 1.75 17.59 -0.51
N ILE A 238 1.09 16.98 0.46
CA ILE A 238 1.19 15.55 0.80
C ILE A 238 -0.21 14.96 0.79
N ALA A 239 -0.38 13.77 0.19
CA ALA A 239 -1.64 13.03 0.19
C ALA A 239 -1.43 11.59 0.65
N PHE A 240 -2.32 11.15 1.53
CA PHE A 240 -2.42 9.75 1.95
C PHE A 240 -3.61 9.07 1.26
N ASP A 241 -3.68 7.75 1.33
CA ASP A 241 -4.90 7.01 1.00
C ASP A 241 -5.71 6.69 2.28
N GLY A 242 -6.82 5.98 2.12
CA GLY A 242 -7.80 5.79 3.20
C GLY A 242 -7.25 5.13 4.47
N ASP A 243 -6.25 4.25 4.38
CA ASP A 243 -5.60 3.60 5.51
C ASP A 243 -4.12 4.01 5.70
N ALA A 244 -3.70 5.03 4.95
CA ALA A 244 -2.40 5.70 5.07
C ALA A 244 -1.17 4.80 4.94
N ASP A 245 -1.28 3.70 4.19
CA ASP A 245 -0.12 2.89 3.83
C ASP A 245 0.62 3.46 2.60
N ARG A 246 0.06 4.52 1.97
CA ARG A 246 0.62 5.24 0.82
C ARG A 246 0.82 6.72 1.09
N CYS A 247 1.84 7.28 0.44
CA CYS A 247 2.14 8.71 0.39
C CYS A 247 2.48 9.13 -1.04
N LEU A 248 1.72 10.07 -1.57
CA LEU A 248 2.08 10.83 -2.76
C LEU A 248 2.16 12.33 -2.39
N GLY A 249 2.57 13.16 -3.33
CA GLY A 249 2.61 14.59 -3.08
C GLY A 249 2.60 15.42 -4.34
N CYS A 250 2.71 16.73 -4.15
CA CYS A 250 2.97 17.67 -5.22
C CYS A 250 3.92 18.77 -4.76
N ASP A 251 4.63 19.35 -5.71
CA ASP A 251 5.49 20.49 -5.46
C ASP A 251 4.70 21.82 -5.36
N GLU A 252 5.39 22.92 -5.07
CA GLU A 252 4.79 24.26 -4.94
C GLU A 252 4.17 24.79 -6.24
N LYS A 253 4.36 24.10 -7.35
CA LYS A 253 3.77 24.41 -8.67
C LYS A 253 2.57 23.50 -8.99
N GLY A 254 2.20 22.61 -8.06
CA GLY A 254 1.14 21.62 -8.27
C GLY A 254 1.54 20.48 -9.20
N GLN A 255 2.85 20.20 -9.36
CA GLN A 255 3.30 19.05 -10.15
C GLN A 255 3.39 17.83 -9.26
N GLU A 256 2.75 16.75 -9.68
CA GLU A 256 2.73 15.47 -8.97
C GLU A 256 4.13 14.94 -8.66
N MET A 257 4.29 14.38 -7.48
CA MET A 257 5.43 13.61 -7.02
C MET A 257 4.95 12.22 -6.62
N ASP A 258 5.21 11.24 -7.46
CA ASP A 258 4.81 9.85 -7.26
C ASP A 258 5.76 9.06 -6.34
N GLY A 259 5.42 7.80 -6.07
CA GLY A 259 6.22 6.93 -5.21
C GLY A 259 7.64 6.69 -5.73
N ASP A 260 7.84 6.63 -7.06
CA ASP A 260 9.17 6.47 -7.64
C ASP A 260 10.07 7.70 -7.34
N LYS A 261 9.51 8.92 -7.41
CA LYS A 261 10.23 10.14 -7.02
C LYS A 261 10.61 10.13 -5.54
N ILE A 262 9.67 9.75 -4.69
CA ILE A 262 9.88 9.68 -3.24
C ILE A 262 10.96 8.63 -2.91
N ILE A 263 10.86 7.42 -3.50
CA ILE A 263 11.85 6.36 -3.31
C ILE A 263 13.25 6.83 -3.78
N ALA A 264 13.35 7.49 -4.95
CA ALA A 264 14.62 8.00 -5.46
C ALA A 264 15.28 8.98 -4.47
N LEU A 265 14.52 9.97 -4.00
CA LEU A 265 15.01 10.98 -3.07
C LEU A 265 15.46 10.38 -1.73
N LEU A 266 14.65 9.47 -1.17
CA LEU A 266 14.98 8.82 0.09
C LEU A 266 16.18 7.87 -0.05
N ALA A 267 16.23 7.06 -1.11
CA ALA A 267 17.35 6.15 -1.38
C ALA A 267 18.68 6.92 -1.56
N MET A 268 18.66 8.02 -2.32
CA MET A 268 19.85 8.88 -2.45
C MET A 268 20.32 9.43 -1.10
N THR A 269 19.39 9.96 -0.31
CA THR A 269 19.71 10.47 1.04
C THR A 269 20.25 9.36 1.95
N MET A 270 19.70 8.16 1.85
CA MET A 270 20.19 7.00 2.61
C MET A 270 21.59 6.60 2.16
N LYS A 271 21.86 6.59 0.85
CA LYS A 271 23.20 6.31 0.28
C LYS A 271 24.24 7.34 0.75
N GLU A 272 23.94 8.63 0.65
CA GLU A 272 24.81 9.71 1.13
C GLU A 272 25.15 9.57 2.61
N LYS A 273 24.22 9.08 3.42
CA LYS A 273 24.40 8.84 4.87
C LYS A 273 24.97 7.44 5.18
N GLY A 274 25.30 6.62 4.17
CA GLY A 274 25.82 5.26 4.34
C GLY A 274 24.83 4.29 4.97
N ARG A 275 23.52 4.47 4.69
CA ARG A 275 22.40 3.70 5.26
C ARG A 275 21.57 2.97 4.20
N LEU A 276 22.01 2.96 2.95
CA LEU A 276 21.35 2.22 1.87
C LEU A 276 22.05 0.85 1.72
N ASP A 277 21.46 -0.15 2.34
CA ASP A 277 22.05 -1.50 2.36
C ASP A 277 22.18 -2.05 0.93
N GLY A 278 23.39 -2.52 0.59
CA GLY A 278 23.74 -3.02 -0.74
C GLY A 278 23.62 -1.98 -1.87
N ASP A 279 23.55 -0.67 -1.57
CA ASP A 279 23.24 0.37 -2.56
C ASP A 279 22.04 0.02 -3.44
N THR A 280 20.99 -0.57 -2.83
CA THR A 280 19.84 -1.15 -3.57
C THR A 280 18.51 -0.64 -3.04
N ALA A 281 17.59 -0.32 -3.96
CA ALA A 281 16.17 -0.10 -3.70
C ALA A 281 15.34 -1.19 -4.38
N VAL A 282 14.32 -1.72 -3.67
CA VAL A 282 13.43 -2.75 -4.22
C VAL A 282 12.17 -2.10 -4.75
N VAL A 283 11.83 -2.36 -6.02
CA VAL A 283 10.68 -1.76 -6.69
C VAL A 283 9.92 -2.80 -7.51
N THR A 284 8.78 -2.44 -8.07
CA THR A 284 8.06 -3.36 -8.94
C THR A 284 8.44 -3.17 -10.41
N VAL A 285 8.02 -4.13 -11.25
CA VAL A 285 8.14 -3.99 -12.72
C VAL A 285 7.35 -2.81 -13.27
N MET A 286 6.53 -2.12 -12.46
CA MET A 286 5.77 -0.92 -12.88
C MET A 286 6.53 0.38 -12.69
N SER A 287 7.62 0.41 -11.91
CA SER A 287 8.41 1.63 -11.70
C SER A 287 8.92 2.22 -13.02
N ASN A 288 8.87 3.54 -13.14
CA ASN A 288 9.13 4.26 -14.36
C ASN A 288 10.55 4.03 -14.89
N LEU A 289 10.71 3.87 -16.21
CA LEU A 289 12.03 3.65 -16.82
C LEU A 289 12.97 4.84 -16.59
N GLY A 290 12.44 6.07 -16.51
CA GLY A 290 13.22 7.25 -16.16
C GLY A 290 13.79 7.15 -14.75
N PHE A 291 13.00 6.69 -13.79
CA PHE A 291 13.45 6.38 -12.43
C PHE A 291 14.57 5.33 -12.43
N ILE A 292 14.38 4.19 -13.10
CA ILE A 292 15.38 3.11 -13.16
C ILE A 292 16.73 3.62 -13.68
N LYS A 293 16.70 4.36 -14.80
CA LYS A 293 17.92 4.93 -15.39
C LYS A 293 18.58 5.98 -14.49
N TYR A 294 17.76 6.77 -13.79
CA TYR A 294 18.28 7.74 -12.84
C TYR A 294 18.99 7.05 -11.68
N MET A 295 18.39 6.04 -11.06
CA MET A 295 18.98 5.28 -9.98
C MET A 295 20.30 4.63 -10.40
N GLU A 296 20.34 4.01 -11.58
CA GLU A 296 21.56 3.44 -12.17
C GLU A 296 22.67 4.51 -12.33
N ALA A 297 22.33 5.70 -12.83
CA ALA A 297 23.27 6.82 -12.98
C ALA A 297 23.79 7.34 -11.63
N GLN A 298 23.04 7.18 -10.54
CA GLN A 298 23.47 7.49 -9.16
C GLN A 298 24.23 6.32 -8.49
N GLY A 299 24.45 5.22 -9.22
CA GLY A 299 25.08 4.02 -8.68
C GLY A 299 24.22 3.30 -7.64
N ILE A 300 22.90 3.40 -7.77
CA ILE A 300 21.92 2.69 -6.94
C ILE A 300 21.28 1.61 -7.79
N ASN A 301 21.37 0.36 -7.34
CA ASN A 301 20.72 -0.76 -7.98
C ASN A 301 19.21 -0.75 -7.73
N THR A 302 18.45 -1.29 -8.67
CA THR A 302 17.01 -1.48 -8.52
C THR A 302 16.67 -2.95 -8.70
N GLU A 303 16.29 -3.63 -7.62
CA GLU A 303 15.71 -4.96 -7.67
C GLU A 303 14.23 -4.86 -8.05
N LYS A 304 13.82 -5.64 -9.06
CA LYS A 304 12.46 -5.57 -9.62
C LYS A 304 11.67 -6.80 -9.26
N THR A 305 10.57 -6.62 -8.58
CA THR A 305 9.63 -7.69 -8.22
C THR A 305 8.37 -7.66 -9.11
N ALA A 306 7.53 -8.67 -8.98
CA ALA A 306 6.15 -8.61 -9.45
C ALA A 306 5.39 -7.48 -8.75
N VAL A 307 4.26 -7.06 -9.34
CA VAL A 307 3.40 -6.04 -8.75
C VAL A 307 2.72 -6.58 -7.50
N GLY A 308 2.83 -5.85 -6.41
CA GLY A 308 2.28 -6.15 -5.09
C GLY A 308 3.32 -5.90 -4.00
N ASP A 309 2.92 -5.18 -2.98
CA ASP A 309 3.75 -4.78 -1.85
C ASP A 309 4.37 -5.97 -1.10
N ARG A 310 3.66 -7.11 -1.06
CA ARG A 310 4.15 -8.38 -0.51
C ARG A 310 5.47 -8.79 -1.14
N TYR A 311 5.56 -8.79 -2.48
CA TYR A 311 6.77 -9.22 -3.20
C TYR A 311 7.95 -8.27 -2.97
N VAL A 312 7.65 -6.96 -2.85
CA VAL A 312 8.66 -5.96 -2.49
C VAL A 312 9.20 -6.25 -1.09
N LEU A 313 8.33 -6.42 -0.12
CA LEU A 313 8.70 -6.69 1.27
C LEU A 313 9.47 -8.00 1.42
N GLU A 314 9.04 -9.08 0.76
CA GLU A 314 9.73 -10.38 0.77
C GLU A 314 11.17 -10.23 0.26
N ASN A 315 11.35 -9.60 -0.91
CA ASN A 315 12.68 -9.36 -1.48
C ASN A 315 13.56 -8.50 -0.55
N MET A 316 13.00 -7.44 0.05
CA MET A 316 13.71 -6.60 1.02
C MET A 316 14.20 -7.41 2.23
N ARG A 317 13.34 -8.28 2.77
CA ARG A 317 13.67 -9.09 3.96
C ARG A 317 14.71 -10.16 3.66
N GLU A 318 14.58 -10.84 2.52
CA GLU A 318 15.52 -11.91 2.10
C GLU A 318 16.92 -11.38 1.86
N ASN A 319 17.04 -10.16 1.32
CA ASN A 319 18.32 -9.58 0.94
C ASN A 319 18.82 -8.50 1.92
N GLY A 320 18.03 -8.12 2.92
CA GLY A 320 18.39 -7.12 3.92
C GLY A 320 18.37 -5.69 3.37
N PHE A 321 17.54 -5.37 2.36
CA PHE A 321 17.47 -4.03 1.79
C PHE A 321 16.60 -3.09 2.63
N ALA A 322 17.03 -1.85 2.76
CA ALA A 322 16.45 -0.87 3.69
C ALA A 322 15.23 -0.13 3.14
N ILE A 323 15.11 0.02 1.82
CA ILE A 323 14.03 0.77 1.16
C ILE A 323 13.46 0.00 -0.03
N GLY A 324 12.15 0.02 -0.15
CA GLY A 324 11.45 -0.47 -1.33
C GLY A 324 10.06 0.12 -1.43
N GLY A 325 9.38 -0.13 -2.54
CA GLY A 325 8.01 0.34 -2.70
C GLY A 325 7.51 0.31 -4.13
N GLU A 326 6.42 1.02 -4.34
CA GLU A 326 5.70 1.10 -5.60
C GLU A 326 5.46 2.55 -6.03
N GLN A 327 5.34 2.78 -7.33
CA GLN A 327 4.98 4.09 -7.90
C GLN A 327 3.68 4.65 -7.29
N SER A 328 2.76 3.79 -6.85
CA SER A 328 1.51 4.17 -6.17
C SER A 328 1.68 4.84 -4.80
N GLY A 329 2.91 4.99 -4.31
CA GLY A 329 3.22 5.63 -3.05
C GLY A 329 3.33 4.70 -1.84
N HIS A 330 3.16 3.39 -2.00
CA HIS A 330 3.44 2.41 -0.95
C HIS A 330 4.94 2.27 -0.78
N VAL A 331 5.52 2.94 0.21
CA VAL A 331 6.96 2.97 0.48
C VAL A 331 7.27 2.32 1.82
N ILE A 332 8.17 1.35 1.80
CA ILE A 332 8.61 0.59 2.97
C ILE A 332 10.00 1.08 3.37
N LEU A 333 10.15 1.52 4.60
CA LEU A 333 11.42 1.85 5.24
C LEU A 333 11.70 0.80 6.32
N LEU A 334 12.31 -0.32 5.94
CA LEU A 334 12.33 -1.57 6.72
C LEU A 334 12.97 -1.44 8.11
N HIS A 335 13.87 -0.48 8.33
CA HIS A 335 14.44 -0.20 9.63
C HIS A 335 13.46 0.46 10.61
N HIS A 336 12.29 0.92 10.14
CA HIS A 336 11.31 1.67 10.92
C HIS A 336 9.91 1.06 10.89
N ALA A 337 9.54 0.38 9.79
CA ALA A 337 8.19 -0.15 9.57
C ALA A 337 8.24 -1.52 8.89
N THR A 338 7.27 -2.38 9.18
CA THR A 338 7.13 -3.73 8.62
C THR A 338 6.22 -3.79 7.39
N THR A 339 5.69 -2.65 6.98
CA THR A 339 4.83 -2.45 5.80
C THR A 339 5.03 -1.04 5.27
N GLY A 340 4.38 -0.67 4.18
CA GLY A 340 4.33 0.72 3.74
C GLY A 340 3.71 1.61 4.81
N ASP A 341 4.31 2.79 4.99
CA ASP A 341 3.89 3.77 5.99
C ASP A 341 3.94 5.16 5.37
N GLY A 342 2.75 5.67 5.01
CA GLY A 342 2.62 6.95 4.33
C GLY A 342 3.06 8.13 5.19
N GLU A 343 2.74 8.10 6.49
CA GLU A 343 3.07 9.20 7.40
C GLU A 343 4.56 9.24 7.75
N LEU A 344 5.19 8.09 7.92
CA LEU A 344 6.65 7.98 8.04
C LEU A 344 7.35 8.47 6.77
N THR A 345 6.86 8.04 5.60
CA THR A 345 7.38 8.43 4.29
C THR A 345 7.29 9.94 4.08
N ALA A 346 6.12 10.52 4.35
CA ALA A 346 5.91 11.97 4.30
C ALA A 346 6.85 12.72 5.25
N GLY A 347 6.98 12.25 6.48
CA GLY A 347 7.87 12.86 7.47
C GLY A 347 9.34 12.85 7.04
N LYS A 348 9.82 11.74 6.46
CA LYS A 348 11.19 11.62 5.92
C LYS A 348 11.40 12.51 4.69
N LEU A 349 10.40 12.61 3.80
CA LEU A 349 10.44 13.47 2.62
C LEU A 349 10.48 14.96 3.03
N LEU A 350 9.60 15.38 3.95
CA LEU A 350 9.55 16.76 4.44
C LEU A 350 10.83 17.13 5.20
N LYS A 351 11.39 16.20 5.97
CA LYS A 351 12.72 16.39 6.60
C LYS A 351 13.80 16.63 5.56
N LEU A 352 13.82 15.84 4.48
CA LEU A 352 14.78 16.05 3.39
C LEU A 352 14.58 17.43 2.75
N LEU A 353 13.33 17.85 2.51
CA LEU A 353 13.04 19.19 2.01
C LEU A 353 13.63 20.28 2.94
N ALA A 354 13.34 20.19 4.24
CA ALA A 354 13.82 21.16 5.23
C ALA A 354 15.36 21.21 5.30
N GLU A 355 16.02 20.04 5.30
CA GLU A 355 17.48 19.93 5.37
C GLU A 355 18.19 20.38 4.08
N SER A 356 17.54 20.26 2.92
CA SER A 356 18.13 20.57 1.61
C SER A 356 18.26 22.06 1.31
N GLY A 357 17.42 22.90 1.89
CA GLY A 357 17.28 24.31 1.57
C GLY A 357 16.76 24.59 0.15
N LYS A 358 16.27 23.56 -0.55
CA LYS A 358 15.73 23.62 -1.92
C LYS A 358 14.21 23.78 -1.89
N LYS A 359 13.65 24.15 -3.03
CA LYS A 359 12.19 24.05 -3.27
C LYS A 359 11.80 22.60 -3.60
N MET A 360 10.56 22.23 -3.33
CA MET A 360 10.09 20.89 -3.67
C MET A 360 10.16 20.62 -5.18
N SER A 361 9.91 21.61 -6.04
CA SER A 361 10.05 21.46 -7.50
C SER A 361 11.48 21.18 -7.98
N GLU A 362 12.51 21.60 -7.23
CA GLU A 362 13.90 21.22 -7.54
C GLU A 362 14.17 19.76 -7.17
N LEU A 363 13.59 19.28 -6.09
CA LEU A 363 13.63 17.87 -5.70
C LEU A 363 12.79 16.99 -6.64
N ASN A 364 11.60 17.44 -7.02
CA ASN A 364 10.74 16.74 -7.97
C ASN A 364 11.36 16.65 -9.38
N GLY A 365 12.20 17.64 -9.74
CA GLY A 365 12.88 17.73 -11.03
C GLY A 365 14.14 16.86 -11.19
N ILE A 366 14.48 15.97 -10.25
CA ILE A 366 15.73 15.19 -10.28
C ILE A 366 15.89 14.28 -11.49
N TYR A 367 14.80 13.81 -12.08
CA TYR A 367 14.77 13.11 -13.36
C TYR A 367 13.46 13.36 -14.09
N ALA A 368 13.48 13.22 -15.42
CA ALA A 368 12.28 13.28 -16.24
C ALA A 368 11.60 11.90 -16.27
N GLN A 369 10.31 11.85 -15.94
CA GLN A 369 9.51 10.65 -16.15
C GLN A 369 9.36 10.38 -17.65
N TYR A 370 9.47 9.10 -18.00
CA TYR A 370 9.17 8.69 -19.37
C TYR A 370 7.65 8.61 -19.56
N PRO A 371 7.13 9.18 -20.65
CA PRO A 371 5.74 8.97 -21.05
C PRO A 371 5.38 7.49 -21.08
N GLN A 372 4.15 7.17 -20.68
CA GLN A 372 3.64 5.81 -20.58
C GLN A 372 2.28 5.71 -21.27
N VAL A 373 2.09 4.64 -22.03
CA VAL A 373 0.80 4.25 -22.62
C VAL A 373 0.37 2.93 -22.00
N LEU A 374 -0.81 2.91 -21.38
CA LEU A 374 -1.40 1.73 -20.78
C LEU A 374 -2.73 1.38 -21.47
N VAL A 375 -2.77 0.26 -22.17
CA VAL A 375 -3.98 -0.25 -22.82
C VAL A 375 -4.45 -1.52 -22.14
N ASN A 376 -5.75 -1.58 -21.80
CA ASN A 376 -6.36 -2.76 -21.22
C ASN A 376 -7.16 -3.51 -22.30
N VAL A 377 -6.80 -4.76 -22.54
CA VAL A 377 -7.52 -5.66 -23.43
C VAL A 377 -8.38 -6.59 -22.59
N THR A 378 -9.71 -6.58 -22.77
CA THR A 378 -10.62 -7.48 -22.06
C THR A 378 -10.38 -8.92 -22.50
N ALA A 379 -10.11 -9.83 -21.55
CA ALA A 379 -9.79 -11.23 -21.83
C ALA A 379 -10.29 -12.13 -20.68
N ASN A 380 -11.04 -13.16 -21.01
CA ASN A 380 -11.48 -14.16 -20.04
C ASN A 380 -10.35 -15.11 -19.60
N ALA A 381 -10.63 -16.02 -18.67
CA ALA A 381 -9.63 -16.91 -18.11
C ALA A 381 -8.95 -17.80 -19.16
N ALA A 382 -9.70 -18.32 -20.14
CA ALA A 382 -9.16 -19.15 -21.22
C ALA A 382 -8.25 -18.36 -22.14
N GLN A 383 -8.63 -17.12 -22.48
CA GLN A 383 -7.85 -16.20 -23.29
C GLN A 383 -6.57 -15.74 -22.57
N LYS A 384 -6.64 -15.49 -21.27
CA LYS A 384 -5.46 -15.19 -20.42
C LYS A 384 -4.48 -16.37 -20.38
N LYS A 385 -4.99 -17.60 -20.35
CA LYS A 385 -4.16 -18.80 -20.44
C LYS A 385 -3.52 -18.93 -21.83
N ALA A 386 -4.31 -18.79 -22.90
CA ALA A 386 -3.82 -18.83 -24.28
C ALA A 386 -2.72 -17.78 -24.54
N TYR A 387 -2.88 -16.56 -23.99
CA TYR A 387 -1.85 -15.52 -24.04
C TYR A 387 -0.50 -15.99 -23.44
N LYS A 388 -0.53 -16.63 -22.28
CA LYS A 388 0.69 -17.10 -21.59
C LYS A 388 1.42 -18.21 -22.36
N GLU A 389 0.70 -18.98 -23.17
CA GLU A 389 1.20 -20.14 -23.92
C GLU A 389 1.56 -19.80 -25.39
N ASP A 390 1.30 -18.57 -25.85
CA ASP A 390 1.53 -18.18 -27.25
C ASP A 390 2.96 -17.66 -27.48
N GLU A 391 3.88 -18.54 -27.85
CA GLU A 391 5.28 -18.21 -28.14
C GLU A 391 5.44 -17.24 -29.32
N VAL A 392 4.54 -17.27 -30.33
CA VAL A 392 4.59 -16.37 -31.47
C VAL A 392 4.26 -14.94 -31.04
N LEU A 393 3.30 -14.80 -30.12
CA LEU A 393 2.97 -13.49 -29.54
C LEU A 393 4.09 -12.97 -28.63
N ALA A 394 4.69 -13.84 -27.84
CA ALA A 394 5.84 -13.50 -27.01
C ALA A 394 7.02 -12.98 -27.87
N GLY A 395 7.39 -13.70 -28.94
CA GLY A 395 8.44 -13.27 -29.87
C GLY A 395 8.09 -11.96 -30.60
N PHE A 396 6.80 -11.73 -30.92
CA PHE A 396 6.37 -10.46 -31.49
C PHE A 396 6.55 -9.29 -30.50
N ILE A 397 6.16 -9.47 -29.25
CA ILE A 397 6.32 -8.46 -28.19
C ILE A 397 7.80 -8.14 -27.96
N GLU A 398 8.66 -9.15 -27.92
CA GLU A 398 10.10 -8.96 -27.80
C GLU A 398 10.68 -8.16 -28.98
N ASN A 399 10.25 -8.45 -30.23
CA ASN A 399 10.65 -7.67 -31.39
C ASN A 399 10.19 -6.21 -31.33
N GLU A 400 8.97 -5.94 -30.83
CA GLU A 400 8.51 -4.56 -30.60
C GLU A 400 9.33 -3.86 -29.50
N GLN A 401 9.73 -4.58 -28.44
CA GLN A 401 10.63 -4.07 -27.40
C GLN A 401 11.99 -3.68 -28.01
N GLN A 402 12.57 -4.51 -28.87
CA GLN A 402 13.87 -4.23 -29.51
C GLN A 402 13.83 -2.98 -30.40
N LYS A 403 12.71 -2.69 -31.06
CA LYS A 403 12.53 -1.47 -31.88
C LYS A 403 12.61 -0.17 -31.09
N LEU A 404 12.41 -0.22 -29.78
CA LEU A 404 12.56 0.95 -28.89
C LEU A 404 14.03 1.26 -28.57
N MET A 405 14.99 0.47 -29.06
CA MET A 405 16.45 0.71 -29.00
C MET A 405 16.97 1.12 -27.61
N GLY A 406 16.43 0.55 -26.54
CA GLY A 406 16.80 0.90 -25.16
C GLY A 406 16.27 2.26 -24.67
N MET A 407 15.54 3.01 -25.50
CA MET A 407 14.89 4.28 -25.14
C MET A 407 13.44 4.09 -24.66
N GLY A 408 12.98 2.85 -24.60
CA GLY A 408 11.65 2.51 -24.15
C GLY A 408 11.57 1.07 -23.65
N ARG A 409 10.42 0.73 -23.08
CA ARG A 409 10.12 -0.56 -22.49
C ARG A 409 8.70 -1.00 -22.83
N VAL A 410 8.52 -2.29 -23.06
CA VAL A 410 7.22 -2.95 -23.20
C VAL A 410 7.00 -3.90 -22.03
N LEU A 411 5.85 -3.82 -21.39
CA LEU A 411 5.41 -4.74 -20.37
C LEU A 411 3.99 -5.21 -20.67
N VAL A 412 3.83 -6.49 -21.01
CA VAL A 412 2.49 -7.08 -21.21
C VAL A 412 2.25 -8.13 -20.14
N ARG A 413 1.16 -7.98 -19.41
CA ARG A 413 0.81 -8.88 -18.31
C ARG A 413 -0.68 -9.18 -18.21
N VAL A 414 -1.02 -10.37 -17.75
CA VAL A 414 -2.40 -10.70 -17.37
C VAL A 414 -2.70 -10.13 -15.99
N SER A 415 -3.88 -9.54 -15.81
CA SER A 415 -4.35 -9.15 -14.49
C SER A 415 -4.68 -10.39 -13.66
N GLY A 416 -4.26 -10.42 -12.39
CA GLY A 416 -4.61 -11.50 -11.45
C GLY A 416 -6.10 -11.49 -11.10
N THR A 417 -6.67 -10.31 -10.86
CA THR A 417 -8.02 -10.10 -10.32
C THR A 417 -9.05 -9.73 -11.38
N GLU A 418 -8.66 -9.05 -12.46
CA GLU A 418 -9.57 -8.56 -13.49
C GLU A 418 -9.51 -9.41 -14.78
N PRO A 419 -10.58 -9.47 -15.58
CA PRO A 419 -10.59 -10.15 -16.87
C PRO A 419 -9.88 -9.31 -17.94
N LYS A 420 -8.58 -9.04 -17.78
CA LYS A 420 -7.81 -8.15 -18.64
C LYS A 420 -6.39 -8.63 -18.89
N ILE A 421 -5.88 -8.36 -20.08
CA ILE A 421 -4.45 -8.32 -20.42
C ILE A 421 -4.07 -6.84 -20.49
N ARG A 422 -3.04 -6.44 -19.75
CA ARG A 422 -2.56 -5.05 -19.70
C ARG A 422 -1.31 -4.91 -20.55
N VAL A 423 -1.35 -4.01 -21.53
CA VAL A 423 -0.23 -3.64 -22.39
C VAL A 423 0.26 -2.28 -21.95
N MET A 424 1.46 -2.22 -21.39
CA MET A 424 2.14 -0.98 -21.03
C MET A 424 3.33 -0.79 -21.96
N VAL A 425 3.44 0.37 -22.56
CA VAL A 425 4.61 0.80 -23.33
C VAL A 425 5.07 2.13 -22.80
N GLU A 426 6.35 2.26 -22.57
CA GLU A 426 6.98 3.40 -21.94
C GLU A 426 8.20 3.82 -22.76
N GLY A 427 8.44 5.11 -22.93
CA GLY A 427 9.57 5.61 -23.71
C GLY A 427 9.57 7.12 -23.89
N GLN A 428 10.66 7.66 -24.41
CA GLN A 428 10.83 9.11 -24.58
C GLN A 428 9.95 9.70 -25.70
N ASP A 429 9.69 8.94 -26.76
CA ASP A 429 8.88 9.36 -27.90
C ASP A 429 7.44 8.85 -27.74
N LEU A 430 6.53 9.77 -27.40
CA LEU A 430 5.12 9.47 -27.16
C LEU A 430 4.43 8.82 -28.37
N ASP A 431 4.72 9.30 -29.59
CA ASP A 431 4.14 8.74 -30.81
C ASP A 431 4.66 7.33 -31.10
N ALA A 432 5.94 7.08 -30.82
CA ALA A 432 6.53 5.77 -31.01
C ALA A 432 5.92 4.73 -30.04
N ILE A 433 5.71 5.11 -28.76
CA ILE A 433 5.12 4.20 -27.78
C ILE A 433 3.63 3.94 -28.05
N HIS A 434 2.86 4.93 -28.52
CA HIS A 434 1.48 4.71 -28.96
C HIS A 434 1.43 3.72 -30.13
N ARG A 435 2.20 3.95 -31.18
CA ARG A 435 2.26 3.01 -32.32
C ARG A 435 2.69 1.60 -31.92
N CYS A 436 3.59 1.48 -30.94
CA CYS A 436 4.04 0.19 -30.42
C CYS A 436 2.89 -0.50 -29.67
N ALA A 437 2.21 0.20 -28.76
CA ALA A 437 1.09 -0.32 -28.00
C ALA A 437 -0.04 -0.80 -28.93
N ASP A 438 -0.41 0.00 -29.93
CA ASP A 438 -1.46 -0.34 -30.90
C ASP A 438 -1.13 -1.64 -31.65
N ARG A 439 0.12 -1.79 -32.16
CA ARG A 439 0.53 -3.01 -32.84
C ARG A 439 0.47 -4.26 -31.95
N ILE A 440 0.83 -4.12 -30.67
CA ILE A 440 0.76 -5.22 -29.72
C ILE A 440 -0.69 -5.58 -29.41
N VAL A 441 -1.55 -4.58 -29.17
CA VAL A 441 -2.98 -4.77 -28.94
C VAL A 441 -3.66 -5.43 -30.13
N ASP A 442 -3.40 -4.96 -31.35
CA ASP A 442 -3.90 -5.57 -32.59
C ASP A 442 -3.46 -7.04 -32.74
N LYS A 443 -2.21 -7.34 -32.38
CA LYS A 443 -1.71 -8.70 -32.42
C LYS A 443 -2.39 -9.62 -31.39
N ILE A 444 -2.64 -9.10 -30.16
CA ILE A 444 -3.40 -9.81 -29.12
C ILE A 444 -4.84 -10.05 -29.60
N ASN A 445 -5.51 -9.03 -30.14
CA ASN A 445 -6.89 -9.16 -30.63
C ASN A 445 -6.99 -10.25 -31.70
N LYS A 446 -6.12 -10.24 -32.69
CA LYS A 446 -6.12 -11.23 -33.79
C LYS A 446 -5.80 -12.65 -33.34
N ARG A 447 -4.87 -12.84 -32.39
CA ARG A 447 -4.40 -14.18 -32.01
C ARG A 447 -5.17 -14.80 -30.86
N ILE A 448 -5.57 -13.97 -29.89
CA ILE A 448 -6.16 -14.41 -28.62
C ILE A 448 -7.67 -14.21 -28.60
N LEU A 449 -8.18 -13.11 -29.17
CA LEU A 449 -9.59 -12.80 -29.16
C LEU A 449 -10.31 -13.22 -30.44
N GLY A 450 -9.59 -13.48 -31.52
CA GLY A 450 -10.17 -13.85 -32.82
C GLY A 450 -10.90 -12.70 -33.52
N GLN A 451 -10.50 -11.45 -33.26
CA GLN A 451 -11.07 -10.22 -33.79
C GLN A 451 -10.19 -9.58 -34.86
#